data_19cb583d3dcd75dde4e02348cbcde5ab
#
_entry.id   19cb583d3dcd75dde4e02348cbcde5ab
#
_cell.length_a   1.000
_cell.length_b   1.000
_cell.length_c   1.000
_cell.angle_alpha   90.00
_cell.angle_beta   90.00
_cell.angle_gamma   90.00
#
_symmetry.space_group_name_H-M   'P 1'
#
loop_
_entity.id
_entity.type
_entity.pdbx_description
1 polymer ?
#
loop_
_entity_poly.entity_id
_entity_poly.type
_entity_poly.pdbx_seq_one_letter_code
_entity_poly.pdbx_strand_id
1 'polypeptide(L)'
;MRVGSIIPLFFILLSISCSKNTNNNKDSELACEGDFSTANVLVDIDEEIFNNDLSVNAYSRYAWTSEGSDRILTGNGIPNHQVGIFPNPNNPNAISEQNVSARFTLCPTIISEAGLEVIGPALAIAYAINSVKFDPATAGRCDDSGACSLARGQGRWNIEALGHNTFDFGDDMNHAHVQPSGEYHYHGMPELLIEFLGDNKGMTLVGWASDGFPVYARYGYAQADDATSELVALKPSYRLKTQADPNRPSVLTALIGGPGQGTTSPNIPIPMGAFTQDFEYISGLGDLDQCNGRFGVTPEFPEGIYYYVVTDDFPFFTRCLKGEI
;
A
#
# COMPACT_ATOMS: atom_id res chain seq x y z
N MET A 1 43.42 -79.96 -22.13
CA MET A 1 42.45 -79.60 -23.16
C MET A 1 41.09 -79.80 -22.66
N ARG A 2 40.38 -78.76 -22.29
CA ARG A 2 38.95 -78.77 -22.04
C ARG A 2 38.35 -77.47 -22.59
N VAL A 3 37.51 -77.64 -23.56
CA VAL A 3 36.79 -76.60 -24.28
C VAL A 3 35.61 -76.15 -23.39
N GLY A 4 35.58 -74.89 -23.03
CA GLY A 4 34.49 -74.28 -22.29
C GLY A 4 33.46 -73.70 -23.23
N SER A 5 32.21 -74.14 -23.09
CA SER A 5 31.03 -73.72 -23.85
C SER A 5 30.53 -72.42 -23.29
N ILE A 6 30.38 -71.41 -24.13
CA ILE A 6 29.76 -70.10 -23.76
C ILE A 6 28.30 -70.15 -24.13
N ILE A 7 27.40 -70.00 -23.15
CA ILE A 7 25.97 -69.85 -23.33
C ILE A 7 25.66 -68.35 -23.35
N PRO A 8 24.96 -67.83 -24.37
CA PRO A 8 24.55 -66.43 -24.37
C PRO A 8 23.26 -66.27 -23.52
N LEU A 9 23.34 -65.36 -22.59
CA LEU A 9 22.23 -64.92 -21.73
C LEU A 9 21.32 -63.98 -22.52
N PHE A 10 20.11 -64.41 -22.87
CA PHE A 10 19.12 -63.57 -23.49
C PHE A 10 18.43 -62.70 -22.39
N PHE A 11 18.64 -61.39 -22.43
CA PHE A 11 17.88 -60.45 -21.65
C PHE A 11 16.50 -60.19 -22.32
N ILE A 12 15.44 -60.68 -21.69
CA ILE A 12 14.07 -60.36 -22.08
C ILE A 12 13.75 -59.02 -21.41
N LEU A 13 13.67 -57.96 -22.21
CA LEU A 13 13.12 -56.69 -21.79
C LEU A 13 11.57 -56.81 -21.65
N LEU A 14 11.09 -56.93 -20.45
CA LEU A 14 9.68 -56.71 -20.14
C LEU A 14 9.40 -55.19 -20.18
N SER A 15 8.74 -54.75 -21.24
CA SER A 15 8.12 -53.42 -21.30
C SER A 15 6.92 -53.37 -20.37
N ILE A 16 7.10 -52.77 -19.19
CA ILE A 16 5.98 -52.41 -18.32
C ILE A 16 5.34 -51.15 -18.94
N SER A 17 4.21 -51.33 -19.59
CA SER A 17 3.34 -50.24 -20.02
C SER A 17 2.65 -49.69 -18.76
N CYS A 18 3.15 -48.57 -18.22
CA CYS A 18 2.40 -47.80 -17.25
C CYS A 18 1.28 -47.06 -17.98
N SER A 19 0.07 -47.56 -17.83
CA SER A 19 -1.15 -46.84 -18.16
C SER A 19 -1.20 -45.56 -17.30
N LYS A 20 -0.99 -44.41 -17.91
CA LYS A 20 -1.26 -43.12 -17.26
C LYS A 20 -2.76 -42.98 -17.09
N ASN A 21 -3.20 -43.16 -15.87
CA ASN A 21 -4.54 -42.78 -15.46
C ASN A 21 -4.56 -41.24 -15.43
N THR A 22 -5.07 -40.62 -16.50
CA THR A 22 -5.29 -39.18 -16.58
C THR A 22 -6.53 -38.83 -15.76
N ASN A 23 -6.37 -38.69 -14.47
CA ASN A 23 -7.29 -37.88 -13.70
C ASN A 23 -6.96 -36.41 -14.03
N ASN A 24 -7.79 -35.85 -14.93
CA ASN A 24 -7.85 -34.43 -15.21
C ASN A 24 -8.42 -33.69 -14.00
N ASN A 25 -7.61 -33.40 -12.98
CA ASN A 25 -7.72 -32.22 -12.18
C ASN A 25 -6.73 -31.23 -12.80
N LYS A 26 -7.18 -30.45 -13.76
CA LYS A 26 -6.58 -29.23 -14.16
C LYS A 26 -6.91 -28.20 -13.06
N ASP A 27 -6.14 -28.17 -12.00
CA ASP A 27 -5.75 -26.90 -11.41
C ASP A 27 -4.88 -26.25 -12.48
N SER A 28 -5.49 -25.37 -13.27
CA SER A 28 -4.74 -24.58 -14.24
C SER A 28 -3.87 -23.65 -13.40
N GLU A 29 -2.62 -24.07 -13.19
CA GLU A 29 -1.58 -23.18 -12.71
C GLU A 29 -1.61 -21.94 -13.63
N LEU A 30 -1.96 -20.79 -13.08
CA LEU A 30 -2.06 -19.54 -13.81
C LEU A 30 -0.67 -19.24 -14.36
N ALA A 31 -0.51 -19.34 -15.68
CA ALA A 31 0.74 -18.95 -16.32
C ALA A 31 0.76 -17.41 -16.39
N CYS A 32 1.51 -16.78 -15.52
CA CYS A 32 1.71 -15.33 -15.56
C CYS A 32 2.49 -14.94 -16.82
N GLU A 33 1.95 -13.99 -17.57
CA GLU A 33 2.68 -13.30 -18.64
C GLU A 33 3.51 -12.12 -18.11
N GLY A 34 3.30 -11.71 -16.85
CA GLY A 34 4.05 -10.67 -16.16
C GLY A 34 5.37 -11.17 -15.57
N ASP A 35 6.13 -10.24 -14.99
CA ASP A 35 7.46 -10.51 -14.41
C ASP A 35 7.38 -11.40 -13.17
N PHE A 36 6.25 -11.32 -12.44
CA PHE A 36 6.07 -11.99 -11.15
C PHE A 36 4.68 -12.61 -11.05
N SER A 37 4.55 -13.65 -10.21
CA SER A 37 3.26 -14.23 -9.86
C SER A 37 2.94 -14.00 -8.40
N THR A 38 1.77 -13.43 -8.12
CA THR A 38 1.23 -13.25 -6.77
C THR A 38 0.01 -14.13 -6.50
N ALA A 39 -0.25 -15.09 -7.37
CA ALA A 39 -1.50 -15.87 -7.41
C ALA A 39 -1.77 -16.72 -6.15
N ASN A 40 -0.74 -17.11 -5.42
CA ASN A 40 -0.85 -18.01 -4.26
C ASN A 40 -0.88 -17.25 -2.91
N VAL A 41 -0.96 -15.93 -2.93
CA VAL A 41 -0.88 -15.11 -1.72
C VAL A 41 -2.17 -14.33 -1.53
N LEU A 42 -2.85 -14.55 -0.41
CA LEU A 42 -4.07 -13.85 0.01
C LEU A 42 -5.15 -13.76 -1.10
N VAL A 43 -5.55 -14.90 -1.65
CA VAL A 43 -6.60 -14.98 -2.70
C VAL A 43 -7.91 -15.62 -2.22
N ASP A 44 -7.91 -16.24 -1.05
CA ASP A 44 -9.08 -16.92 -0.48
C ASP A 44 -9.34 -16.43 0.94
N ILE A 45 -9.74 -15.14 1.05
CA ILE A 45 -10.13 -14.52 2.33
C ILE A 45 -11.60 -14.11 2.20
N ASP A 46 -12.39 -14.41 3.21
CA ASP A 46 -13.77 -13.94 3.36
C ASP A 46 -14.03 -13.71 4.85
N GLU A 47 -14.03 -12.44 5.25
CA GLU A 47 -14.08 -12.05 6.65
C GLU A 47 -15.26 -11.12 6.95
N GLU A 48 -15.93 -11.42 8.08
CA GLU A 48 -16.93 -10.56 8.69
C GLU A 48 -16.61 -10.38 10.17
N ILE A 49 -16.11 -9.21 10.56
CA ILE A 49 -15.64 -8.91 11.91
C ILE A 49 -16.40 -7.73 12.46
N PHE A 50 -17.10 -7.91 13.59
CA PHE A 50 -17.80 -6.83 14.24
C PHE A 50 -16.81 -5.87 14.92
N ASN A 51 -16.76 -4.64 14.47
CA ASN A 51 -16.01 -3.57 15.12
C ASN A 51 -16.95 -2.81 16.07
N ASN A 52 -16.69 -2.95 17.38
CA ASN A 52 -17.48 -2.34 18.44
C ASN A 52 -16.95 -0.96 18.87
N ASP A 53 -16.04 -0.37 18.13
CA ASP A 53 -15.59 1.01 18.36
C ASP A 53 -16.78 1.98 18.25
N LEU A 54 -16.79 3.00 19.13
CA LEU A 54 -17.92 3.96 19.19
C LEU A 54 -18.13 4.75 17.90
N SER A 55 -17.04 4.97 17.15
CA SER A 55 -17.10 5.68 15.87
C SER A 55 -17.46 4.78 14.69
N VAL A 56 -17.51 3.45 14.89
CA VAL A 56 -17.77 2.45 13.84
C VAL A 56 -19.07 1.72 14.11
N ASN A 57 -19.12 0.90 15.16
CA ASN A 57 -20.27 0.07 15.58
C ASN A 57 -20.94 -0.67 14.40
N ALA A 58 -20.14 -1.32 13.57
CA ALA A 58 -20.55 -1.97 12.34
C ALA A 58 -19.67 -3.22 12.07
N TYR A 59 -20.10 -4.05 11.13
CA TYR A 59 -19.26 -5.15 10.64
C TYR A 59 -18.26 -4.65 9.61
N SER A 60 -16.99 -4.97 9.79
CA SER A 60 -15.98 -4.95 8.74
C SER A 60 -16.15 -6.19 7.88
N ARG A 61 -16.40 -6.01 6.58
CA ARG A 61 -16.59 -7.10 5.62
C ARG A 61 -15.65 -6.94 4.47
N TYR A 62 -14.88 -7.98 4.18
CA TYR A 62 -14.00 -7.98 3.03
C TYR A 62 -13.72 -9.40 2.55
N ALA A 63 -13.63 -9.55 1.24
CA ALA A 63 -13.24 -10.79 0.60
C ALA A 63 -12.19 -10.53 -0.48
N TRP A 64 -11.19 -11.38 -0.51
CA TRP A 64 -10.17 -11.44 -1.54
C TRP A 64 -10.29 -12.77 -2.26
N THR A 65 -10.59 -12.72 -3.55
CA THR A 65 -10.73 -13.89 -4.40
C THR A 65 -9.88 -13.73 -5.66
N SER A 66 -9.83 -14.76 -6.51
CA SER A 66 -9.18 -14.68 -7.82
C SER A 66 -10.14 -15.03 -8.94
N GLU A 67 -10.03 -14.34 -10.06
CA GLU A 67 -10.77 -14.63 -11.28
C GLU A 67 -9.86 -14.44 -12.50
N GLY A 68 -9.50 -15.52 -13.16
CA GLY A 68 -8.53 -15.46 -14.26
C GLY A 68 -7.17 -14.99 -13.77
N SER A 69 -6.67 -13.92 -14.35
CA SER A 69 -5.39 -13.25 -13.96
C SER A 69 -5.55 -12.15 -12.93
N ASP A 70 -6.73 -12.00 -12.33
CA ASP A 70 -7.02 -10.90 -11.42
C ASP A 70 -7.25 -11.39 -9.99
N ARG A 71 -6.72 -10.64 -9.03
CA ARG A 71 -7.13 -10.62 -7.63
C ARG A 71 -8.30 -9.66 -7.50
N ILE A 72 -9.37 -10.10 -6.87
CA ILE A 72 -10.61 -9.33 -6.69
C ILE A 72 -10.77 -9.00 -5.22
N LEU A 73 -10.91 -7.72 -4.91
CA LEU A 73 -11.36 -7.26 -3.62
C LEU A 73 -12.83 -6.86 -3.70
N THR A 74 -13.62 -7.37 -2.78
CA THR A 74 -14.93 -6.82 -2.42
C THR A 74 -14.96 -6.50 -0.93
N GLY A 75 -15.60 -5.43 -0.53
CA GLY A 75 -15.65 -5.05 0.88
C GLY A 75 -16.50 -3.82 1.14
N ASN A 76 -16.56 -3.42 2.40
CA ASN A 76 -17.35 -2.24 2.79
C ASN A 76 -16.51 -1.08 3.36
N GLY A 77 -15.17 -1.18 3.33
CA GLY A 77 -14.27 -0.11 3.78
C GLY A 77 -14.37 0.22 5.28
N ILE A 78 -15.06 -0.62 6.05
CA ILE A 78 -15.11 -0.48 7.51
C ILE A 78 -13.84 -1.09 8.11
N PRO A 79 -13.06 -0.32 8.91
CA PRO A 79 -11.87 -0.88 9.55
C PRO A 79 -12.23 -1.98 10.56
N ASN A 80 -11.39 -3.03 10.65
CA ASN A 80 -11.55 -4.15 11.58
C ASN A 80 -10.81 -3.95 12.92
N HIS A 81 -10.33 -2.74 13.17
CA HIS A 81 -9.57 -2.33 14.36
C HIS A 81 -10.16 -1.07 14.98
N GLN A 82 -9.66 -0.67 16.15
CA GLN A 82 -10.06 0.58 16.77
C GLN A 82 -9.65 1.79 15.94
N VAL A 83 -10.47 2.83 15.98
CA VAL A 83 -10.26 4.10 15.29
C VAL A 83 -10.33 5.26 16.28
N GLY A 84 -10.00 6.46 15.81
CA GLY A 84 -10.24 7.68 16.56
C GLY A 84 -11.71 8.06 16.67
N ILE A 85 -11.96 9.18 17.32
CA ILE A 85 -13.31 9.72 17.43
C ILE A 85 -13.68 10.42 16.11
N PHE A 86 -14.72 9.94 15.45
CA PHE A 86 -15.31 10.55 14.26
C PHE A 86 -16.83 10.64 14.40
N PRO A 87 -17.44 11.82 14.12
CA PRO A 87 -16.81 13.10 13.74
C PRO A 87 -15.96 13.72 14.86
N ASN A 88 -14.95 14.53 14.45
CA ASN A 88 -14.16 15.33 15.38
C ASN A 88 -14.08 16.80 14.91
N PRO A 89 -13.53 17.75 15.71
CA PRO A 89 -13.50 19.17 15.35
C PRO A 89 -12.81 19.49 14.03
N ASN A 90 -11.82 18.67 13.61
CA ASN A 90 -11.03 18.89 12.40
C ASN A 90 -11.50 17.98 11.25
N ASN A 91 -12.27 16.92 11.55
CA ASN A 91 -12.90 16.05 10.57
C ASN A 91 -14.38 15.83 10.92
N PRO A 92 -15.32 16.56 10.31
CA PRO A 92 -16.74 16.50 10.65
C PRO A 92 -17.48 15.29 10.08
N ASN A 93 -16.78 14.36 9.44
CA ASN A 93 -17.38 13.22 8.76
C ASN A 93 -17.47 12.00 9.69
N ALA A 94 -18.57 11.26 9.60
CA ALA A 94 -18.73 9.98 10.27
C ALA A 94 -18.34 8.84 9.36
N ILE A 95 -17.79 7.76 9.94
CA ILE A 95 -17.48 6.53 9.19
C ILE A 95 -18.79 5.89 8.73
N SER A 96 -18.83 5.45 7.48
CA SER A 96 -19.97 4.71 6.93
C SER A 96 -19.50 3.65 5.93
N GLU A 97 -20.32 2.61 5.76
CA GLU A 97 -20.05 1.55 4.80
C GLU A 97 -19.92 2.11 3.38
N GLN A 98 -18.96 1.59 2.65
CA GLN A 98 -18.70 1.86 1.25
C GLN A 98 -19.04 0.62 0.41
N ASN A 99 -19.03 0.76 -0.90
CA ASN A 99 -19.10 -0.36 -1.83
C ASN A 99 -17.73 -0.50 -2.49
N VAL A 100 -16.82 -1.19 -1.80
CA VAL A 100 -15.47 -1.43 -2.30
C VAL A 100 -15.51 -2.59 -3.29
N SER A 101 -15.03 -2.33 -4.51
CA SER A 101 -14.82 -3.34 -5.55
C SER A 101 -13.58 -2.93 -6.35
N ALA A 102 -12.53 -3.73 -6.28
CA ALA A 102 -11.28 -3.44 -6.95
C ALA A 102 -10.69 -4.72 -7.57
N ARG A 103 -9.93 -4.53 -8.65
CA ARG A 103 -9.22 -5.59 -9.37
C ARG A 103 -7.74 -5.24 -9.42
N PHE A 104 -6.90 -6.24 -9.22
CA PHE A 104 -5.45 -6.12 -9.25
C PHE A 104 -4.92 -7.28 -10.07
N THR A 105 -3.93 -7.05 -10.91
CA THR A 105 -3.30 -8.16 -11.61
C THR A 105 -2.62 -9.13 -10.64
N LEU A 106 -2.75 -10.43 -10.87
CA LEU A 106 -1.97 -11.46 -10.18
C LEU A 106 -0.55 -11.60 -10.76
N CYS A 107 -0.31 -10.96 -11.92
CA CYS A 107 0.94 -11.04 -12.65
C CYS A 107 1.50 -9.62 -12.91
N PRO A 108 1.92 -8.90 -11.86
CA PRO A 108 2.43 -7.54 -12.03
C PRO A 108 3.71 -7.52 -12.88
N THR A 109 3.83 -6.47 -13.70
CA THR A 109 4.96 -6.21 -14.59
C THR A 109 5.56 -4.85 -14.26
N ILE A 110 6.88 -4.79 -14.08
CA ILE A 110 7.59 -3.53 -13.81
C ILE A 110 7.73 -2.72 -15.09
N ILE A 111 7.36 -1.46 -15.05
CA ILE A 111 7.64 -0.51 -16.12
C ILE A 111 9.06 0.06 -15.98
N SER A 112 9.76 0.23 -17.12
CA SER A 112 11.17 0.63 -17.17
C SER A 112 11.45 2.06 -16.72
N GLU A 113 10.45 2.91 -16.70
CA GLU A 113 10.56 4.33 -16.33
C GLU A 113 10.08 4.58 -14.89
N ALA A 114 10.35 5.78 -14.39
CA ALA A 114 9.98 6.22 -13.06
C ALA A 114 8.46 6.25 -12.86
N GLY A 115 7.78 5.16 -12.73
CA GLY A 115 6.40 4.96 -12.36
C GLY A 115 5.35 6.01 -12.76
N LEU A 116 4.11 5.68 -12.64
CA LEU A 116 3.01 6.62 -12.82
C LEU A 116 2.88 7.49 -11.56
N GLU A 117 3.07 8.81 -11.71
CA GLU A 117 2.83 9.74 -10.61
C GLU A 117 1.33 9.86 -10.35
N VAL A 118 0.88 9.42 -9.18
CA VAL A 118 -0.51 9.53 -8.76
C VAL A 118 -0.63 10.72 -7.82
N ILE A 119 -1.11 11.84 -8.33
CA ILE A 119 -1.33 13.05 -7.54
C ILE A 119 -2.84 13.21 -7.31
N GLY A 120 -3.22 13.29 -6.05
CA GLY A 120 -4.55 13.72 -5.64
C GLY A 120 -5.43 12.64 -4.99
N PRO A 121 -6.50 13.07 -4.32
CA PRO A 121 -7.29 12.27 -3.38
C PRO A 121 -8.30 11.33 -4.05
N ALA A 122 -8.32 11.23 -5.36
CA ALA A 122 -9.41 10.53 -6.07
C ALA A 122 -9.04 9.11 -6.50
N LEU A 123 -7.78 8.72 -6.38
CA LEU A 123 -7.32 7.40 -6.80
C LEU A 123 -6.86 6.61 -5.58
N ALA A 124 -7.50 5.49 -5.32
CA ALA A 124 -6.96 4.51 -4.41
C ALA A 124 -5.66 3.97 -5.01
N ILE A 125 -4.54 4.31 -4.40
CA ILE A 125 -3.24 3.82 -4.86
C ILE A 125 -3.01 2.37 -4.41
N ALA A 126 -3.68 1.97 -3.33
CA ALA A 126 -3.68 0.61 -2.79
C ALA A 126 -4.93 0.39 -1.92
N TYR A 127 -5.22 -0.88 -1.65
CA TYR A 127 -6.17 -1.27 -0.61
C TYR A 127 -5.48 -2.16 0.42
N ALA A 128 -5.78 -1.87 1.68
CA ALA A 128 -5.37 -2.72 2.78
C ALA A 128 -6.17 -4.05 2.78
N ILE A 129 -5.65 -5.05 3.50
CA ILE A 129 -6.28 -6.38 3.57
C ILE A 129 -7.74 -6.28 4.06
N ASN A 130 -8.04 -5.36 4.97
CA ASN A 130 -9.37 -5.09 5.52
C ASN A 130 -10.26 -4.22 4.62
N SER A 131 -9.97 -4.08 3.35
CA SER A 131 -10.67 -3.24 2.36
C SER A 131 -10.62 -1.73 2.59
N VAL A 132 -9.89 -1.24 3.58
CA VAL A 132 -9.67 0.20 3.75
C VAL A 132 -8.67 0.69 2.70
N LYS A 133 -8.98 1.82 2.08
CA LYS A 133 -8.16 2.43 1.04
C LYS A 133 -6.90 3.10 1.62
N PHE A 134 -5.80 3.04 0.89
CA PHE A 134 -4.67 3.95 1.05
C PHE A 134 -4.81 5.14 0.10
N ASP A 135 -4.77 6.34 0.66
CA ASP A 135 -4.84 7.62 -0.06
C ASP A 135 -3.83 8.60 0.56
N PRO A 136 -2.53 8.48 0.23
CA PRO A 136 -1.47 9.24 0.89
C PRO A 136 -1.51 10.74 0.60
N ALA A 137 -2.15 11.16 -0.50
CA ALA A 137 -2.28 12.56 -0.87
C ALA A 137 -3.51 13.19 -0.22
N THR A 138 -3.53 14.52 -0.13
CA THR A 138 -4.72 15.28 0.30
C THR A 138 -5.30 16.10 -0.84
N ALA A 139 -6.57 16.47 -0.73
CA ALA A 139 -7.17 17.48 -1.59
C ALA A 139 -6.74 18.92 -1.20
N GLY A 140 -6.01 19.06 -0.11
CA GLY A 140 -5.57 20.33 0.45
C GLY A 140 -4.51 21.00 -0.41
N ARG A 141 -4.67 22.31 -0.67
CA ARG A 141 -3.71 23.10 -1.45
C ARG A 141 -3.64 24.53 -0.94
N CYS A 142 -2.46 25.11 -1.13
CA CYS A 142 -2.22 26.55 -0.95
C CYS A 142 -1.80 27.21 -2.26
N ASP A 143 -2.16 28.47 -2.42
CA ASP A 143 -1.57 29.35 -3.43
C ASP A 143 -0.28 30.00 -2.95
N ASP A 144 0.37 30.76 -3.83
CA ASP A 144 1.64 31.45 -3.54
C ASP A 144 1.49 32.56 -2.47
N SER A 145 0.28 33.01 -2.17
CA SER A 145 0.00 34.02 -1.13
C SER A 145 -0.19 33.41 0.27
N GLY A 146 -0.26 32.07 0.36
CA GLY A 146 -0.56 31.37 1.60
C GLY A 146 -2.06 31.29 1.93
N ALA A 147 -2.92 31.52 0.94
CA ALA A 147 -4.34 31.18 1.06
C ALA A 147 -4.50 29.68 0.76
N CYS A 148 -5.00 28.95 1.75
CA CYS A 148 -5.06 27.48 1.73
C CYS A 148 -6.50 26.99 1.88
N SER A 149 -6.77 25.80 1.35
CA SER A 149 -8.00 25.06 1.61
C SER A 149 -7.66 23.61 1.88
N LEU A 150 -8.26 23.02 2.91
CA LEU A 150 -8.11 21.58 3.22
C LEU A 150 -8.94 20.68 2.30
N ALA A 151 -9.90 21.26 1.57
CA ALA A 151 -10.75 20.54 0.65
C ALA A 151 -10.76 21.22 -0.72
N ARG A 152 -10.13 20.61 -1.73
CA ARG A 152 -10.12 21.09 -3.12
C ARG A 152 -9.60 22.52 -3.26
N GLY A 153 -8.49 22.84 -2.58
CA GLY A 153 -7.84 24.13 -2.63
C GLY A 153 -7.39 24.53 -4.03
N GLN A 154 -7.34 25.84 -4.28
CA GLN A 154 -6.68 26.40 -5.45
C GLN A 154 -5.19 26.56 -5.15
N GLY A 155 -4.38 26.47 -6.19
CA GLY A 155 -2.93 26.64 -6.06
C GLY A 155 -2.15 25.35 -6.32
N ARG A 156 -0.83 25.48 -6.18
CA ARG A 156 0.12 24.43 -6.57
C ARG A 156 0.83 23.73 -5.40
N TRP A 157 0.68 24.26 -4.18
CA TRP A 157 1.34 23.72 -3.01
C TRP A 157 0.44 22.65 -2.38
N ASN A 158 0.77 21.38 -2.58
CA ASN A 158 -0.01 20.26 -2.06
C ASN A 158 0.28 20.09 -0.57
N ILE A 159 -0.76 20.19 0.25
CA ILE A 159 -0.66 20.04 1.70
C ILE A 159 -0.51 18.54 2.02
N GLU A 160 0.45 18.21 2.87
CA GLU A 160 0.57 16.87 3.45
C GLU A 160 -0.41 16.68 4.61
N ALA A 161 -0.94 15.48 4.80
CA ALA A 161 -1.75 15.17 5.97
C ALA A 161 -0.89 14.99 7.21
N LEU A 162 0.31 14.44 7.04
CA LEU A 162 1.20 13.97 8.10
C LEU A 162 2.51 14.77 8.15
N GLY A 163 3.26 14.61 9.25
CA GLY A 163 4.61 15.15 9.37
C GLY A 163 4.68 16.62 9.84
N HIS A 164 3.54 17.26 10.14
CA HIS A 164 3.48 18.62 10.69
C HIS A 164 2.17 18.85 11.46
N ASN A 165 2.09 20.02 12.14
CA ASN A 165 0.92 20.40 12.95
C ASN A 165 0.23 21.69 12.47
N THR A 166 0.58 22.19 11.28
CA THR A 166 0.00 23.45 10.78
C THR A 166 -1.39 23.24 10.17
N PHE A 167 -1.54 22.13 9.46
CA PHE A 167 -2.80 21.71 8.87
C PHE A 167 -3.25 20.45 9.61
N ASP A 168 -4.44 20.46 10.16
CA ASP A 168 -4.99 19.36 10.92
C ASP A 168 -6.23 18.83 10.19
N PHE A 169 -6.13 17.61 9.69
CA PHE A 169 -7.20 16.90 8.98
C PHE A 169 -8.03 16.01 9.91
N GLY A 170 -7.73 16.03 11.22
CA GLY A 170 -8.41 15.21 12.22
C GLY A 170 -8.05 13.74 12.15
N ASP A 171 -6.80 13.44 11.77
CA ASP A 171 -6.31 12.08 11.67
C ASP A 171 -6.26 11.39 13.04
N ASP A 172 -6.49 10.08 13.04
CA ASP A 172 -6.40 9.24 14.22
C ASP A 172 -5.02 8.57 14.39
N MET A 173 -4.90 7.67 15.39
CA MET A 173 -3.68 6.94 15.69
C MET A 173 -3.24 5.98 14.56
N ASN A 174 -4.09 5.71 13.59
CA ASN A 174 -3.77 4.91 12.41
C ASN A 174 -3.34 5.79 11.22
N HIS A 175 -3.04 7.07 11.45
CA HIS A 175 -2.74 8.04 10.38
C HIS A 175 -3.82 8.05 9.30
N ALA A 176 -5.07 8.06 9.74
CA ALA A 176 -6.26 7.92 8.91
C ALA A 176 -7.36 8.90 9.33
N HIS A 177 -8.20 9.26 8.39
CA HIS A 177 -9.39 10.05 8.64
C HIS A 177 -10.55 9.69 7.69
N VAL A 178 -11.64 10.46 7.75
CA VAL A 178 -12.89 10.15 7.03
C VAL A 178 -13.14 11.19 5.95
N GLN A 179 -13.37 10.74 4.71
CA GLN A 179 -13.81 11.60 3.60
C GLN A 179 -15.27 12.04 3.76
N PRO A 180 -15.72 13.09 3.04
CA PRO A 180 -17.13 13.50 3.07
C PRO A 180 -18.14 12.43 2.65
N SER A 181 -17.69 11.39 1.94
CA SER A 181 -18.48 10.20 1.60
C SER A 181 -18.69 9.25 2.79
N GLY A 182 -18.00 9.46 3.91
CA GLY A 182 -17.94 8.52 5.02
C GLY A 182 -16.85 7.44 4.89
N GLU A 183 -16.00 7.53 3.86
CA GLU A 183 -14.93 6.58 3.61
C GLU A 183 -13.72 6.85 4.52
N TYR A 184 -13.45 5.90 5.42
CA TYR A 184 -12.23 5.90 6.23
C TYR A 184 -11.04 5.46 5.37
N HIS A 185 -9.90 6.13 5.47
CA HIS A 185 -8.73 5.82 4.65
C HIS A 185 -7.43 6.17 5.35
N TYR A 186 -6.36 5.42 5.01
CA TYR A 186 -5.02 5.62 5.55
C TYR A 186 -4.22 6.61 4.71
N HIS A 187 -3.56 7.57 5.38
CA HIS A 187 -2.52 8.44 4.80
C HIS A 187 -1.11 7.89 5.03
N GLY A 188 -0.94 7.03 6.02
CA GLY A 188 0.34 6.46 6.42
C GLY A 188 0.18 5.13 7.13
N MET A 189 0.99 4.90 8.16
CA MET A 189 1.10 3.64 8.88
C MET A 189 -0.21 3.23 9.55
N PRO A 190 -0.84 2.09 9.17
CA PRO A 190 -2.06 1.61 9.78
C PRO A 190 -1.73 0.81 11.06
N GLU A 191 -1.36 1.50 12.14
CA GLU A 191 -0.78 0.91 13.35
C GLU A 191 -1.60 -0.23 13.94
N LEU A 192 -2.92 -0.03 14.10
CA LEU A 192 -3.78 -1.04 14.70
C LEU A 192 -4.20 -2.15 13.70
N LEU A 193 -4.10 -1.92 12.40
CA LEU A 193 -4.20 -3.02 11.43
C LEU A 193 -2.99 -3.95 11.56
N ILE A 194 -1.78 -3.39 11.68
CA ILE A 194 -0.55 -4.19 11.86
C ILE A 194 -0.64 -5.00 13.15
N GLU A 195 -1.11 -4.39 14.24
CA GLU A 195 -1.34 -5.08 15.52
C GLU A 195 -2.38 -6.19 15.36
N PHE A 196 -3.48 -5.94 14.64
CA PHE A 196 -4.52 -6.93 14.35
C PHE A 196 -3.97 -8.12 13.55
N LEU A 197 -3.06 -7.88 12.60
CA LEU A 197 -2.40 -8.94 11.81
C LEU A 197 -1.37 -9.74 12.63
N GLY A 198 -1.07 -9.30 13.85
CA GLY A 198 -0.30 -10.08 14.85
C GLY A 198 1.21 -9.97 14.73
N ASP A 199 1.75 -9.10 13.88
CA ASP A 199 3.20 -8.96 13.71
C ASP A 199 3.67 -7.51 13.58
N ASN A 200 3.63 -6.78 14.68
CA ASN A 200 4.11 -5.40 14.74
C ASN A 200 5.65 -5.25 14.75
N LYS A 201 6.41 -6.34 14.64
CA LYS A 201 7.89 -6.35 14.59
C LYS A 201 8.43 -7.12 13.38
N GLY A 202 7.56 -7.72 12.59
CA GLY A 202 7.91 -8.46 11.40
C GLY A 202 7.73 -7.65 10.11
N MET A 203 8.05 -8.28 9.00
CA MET A 203 7.72 -7.78 7.67
C MET A 203 6.26 -8.15 7.37
N THR A 204 5.34 -7.22 7.64
CA THR A 204 3.90 -7.48 7.60
C THR A 204 3.30 -7.04 6.27
N LEU A 205 2.70 -7.96 5.53
CA LEU A 205 1.90 -7.68 4.34
C LEU A 205 0.59 -7.02 4.77
N VAL A 206 0.38 -5.76 4.40
CA VAL A 206 -0.79 -4.97 4.81
C VAL A 206 -1.79 -4.71 3.69
N GLY A 207 -1.44 -4.99 2.44
CA GLY A 207 -2.33 -4.74 1.31
C GLY A 207 -1.70 -4.97 -0.06
N TRP A 208 -2.41 -4.49 -1.09
CA TRP A 208 -2.01 -4.58 -2.49
C TRP A 208 -2.14 -3.22 -3.17
N ALA A 209 -1.10 -2.84 -3.88
CA ALA A 209 -1.12 -1.64 -4.72
C ALA A 209 -1.90 -1.90 -6.03
N SER A 210 -2.39 -0.83 -6.64
CA SER A 210 -3.27 -0.92 -7.83
C SER A 210 -2.61 -1.59 -9.04
N ASP A 211 -1.28 -1.64 -9.08
CA ASP A 211 -0.49 -2.36 -10.09
C ASP A 211 -0.23 -3.84 -9.73
N GLY A 212 -0.83 -4.35 -8.65
CA GLY A 212 -0.74 -5.75 -8.23
C GLY A 212 0.47 -6.09 -7.35
N PHE A 213 1.39 -5.17 -7.10
CA PHE A 213 2.50 -5.40 -6.18
C PHE A 213 2.07 -5.35 -4.72
N PRO A 214 2.70 -6.17 -3.83
CA PRO A 214 2.36 -6.19 -2.42
C PRO A 214 2.84 -4.93 -1.69
N VAL A 215 2.12 -4.58 -0.63
CA VAL A 215 2.42 -3.46 0.27
C VAL A 215 2.76 -4.01 1.65
N TYR A 216 3.96 -3.71 2.14
CA TYR A 216 4.42 -4.06 3.47
C TYR A 216 4.48 -2.85 4.39
N ALA A 217 4.39 -3.10 5.71
CA ALA A 217 4.49 -2.07 6.71
C ALA A 217 5.86 -2.10 7.40
N ARG A 218 6.47 -0.91 7.47
CA ARG A 218 7.62 -0.49 8.26
C ARG A 218 8.91 -1.31 8.04
N TYR A 219 8.88 -2.63 8.28
CA TYR A 219 10.07 -3.46 8.35
C TYR A 219 10.36 -4.21 7.05
N GLY A 220 11.63 -4.49 6.84
CA GLY A 220 12.13 -5.38 5.81
C GLY A 220 13.53 -5.85 6.14
N TYR A 221 14.05 -6.79 5.38
CA TYR A 221 15.39 -7.32 5.59
C TYR A 221 16.46 -6.26 5.31
N ALA A 222 17.45 -6.12 6.18
CA ALA A 222 18.54 -5.15 6.01
C ALA A 222 19.29 -5.35 4.68
N GLN A 223 19.48 -6.61 4.27
CA GLN A 223 19.92 -6.99 2.92
C GLN A 223 18.69 -7.48 2.17
N ALA A 224 18.31 -6.76 1.12
CA ALA A 224 17.03 -6.96 0.45
C ALA A 224 16.87 -8.37 -0.17
N ASP A 225 17.96 -9.04 -0.52
CA ASP A 225 18.01 -10.36 -1.12
C ASP A 225 18.35 -11.50 -0.12
N ASP A 226 18.43 -11.18 1.20
CA ASP A 226 18.80 -12.14 2.24
C ASP A 226 17.76 -12.18 3.38
N ALA A 227 16.87 -13.18 3.33
CA ALA A 227 15.86 -13.43 4.38
C ALA A 227 16.46 -13.81 5.73
N THR A 228 17.77 -14.04 5.85
CA THR A 228 18.45 -14.31 7.11
C THR A 228 19.06 -13.07 7.75
N SER A 229 19.07 -11.95 7.03
CA SER A 229 19.55 -10.67 7.55
C SER A 229 18.58 -10.08 8.57
N GLU A 230 19.06 -9.12 9.36
CA GLU A 230 18.26 -8.45 10.38
C GLU A 230 17.04 -7.74 9.77
N LEU A 231 15.89 -7.78 10.45
CA LEU A 231 14.74 -6.94 10.13
C LEU A 231 14.97 -5.53 10.68
N VAL A 232 14.90 -4.54 9.79
CA VAL A 232 15.09 -3.12 10.12
C VAL A 232 13.89 -2.31 9.65
N ALA A 233 13.61 -1.19 10.31
CA ALA A 233 12.67 -0.21 9.79
C ALA A 233 13.27 0.42 8.54
N LEU A 234 12.60 0.23 7.40
CA LEU A 234 13.08 0.72 6.11
C LEU A 234 12.90 2.23 6.01
N LYS A 235 13.91 2.89 5.47
CA LYS A 235 13.95 4.35 5.34
C LYS A 235 13.67 4.79 3.92
N PRO A 236 12.77 5.77 3.73
CA PRO A 236 12.57 6.39 2.43
C PRO A 236 13.82 7.16 1.99
N SER A 237 13.99 7.31 0.67
CA SER A 237 15.09 8.11 0.11
C SER A 237 14.67 9.56 -0.16
N TYR A 238 13.86 10.11 0.75
CA TYR A 238 13.41 11.49 0.71
C TYR A 238 13.99 12.30 1.88
N ARG A 239 14.20 13.58 1.66
CA ARG A 239 14.55 14.52 2.71
C ARG A 239 13.88 15.88 2.49
N LEU A 240 13.78 16.65 3.53
CA LEU A 240 13.42 18.07 3.40
C LEU A 240 14.48 18.82 2.58
N LYS A 241 14.04 19.65 1.64
CA LYS A 241 14.90 20.59 0.93
C LYS A 241 15.56 21.55 1.93
N THR A 242 16.82 21.87 1.70
CA THR A 242 17.55 22.82 2.55
C THR A 242 17.10 24.26 2.36
N GLN A 243 16.44 24.55 1.24
CA GLN A 243 15.87 25.86 0.92
C GLN A 243 14.46 25.65 0.31
N ALA A 244 13.56 26.55 0.67
CA ALA A 244 12.23 26.58 0.09
C ALA A 244 12.29 26.90 -1.41
N ASP A 245 11.41 26.29 -2.17
CA ASP A 245 11.24 26.62 -3.59
C ASP A 245 10.77 28.06 -3.76
N PRO A 246 11.08 28.70 -4.91
CA PRO A 246 10.59 30.04 -5.21
C PRO A 246 9.06 30.15 -5.10
N ASN A 247 8.61 31.23 -4.44
CA ASN A 247 7.19 31.53 -4.17
C ASN A 247 6.47 30.53 -3.24
N ARG A 248 7.20 29.66 -2.58
CA ARG A 248 6.60 28.83 -1.52
C ARG A 248 6.04 29.75 -0.42
N PRO A 249 4.75 29.62 -0.06
CA PRO A 249 4.19 30.43 1.00
C PRO A 249 4.81 30.05 2.36
N SER A 250 5.25 31.05 3.10
CA SER A 250 5.82 30.86 4.44
C SER A 250 4.86 31.23 5.56
N VAL A 251 3.71 31.80 5.23
CA VAL A 251 2.67 32.24 6.18
C VAL A 251 1.31 31.79 5.68
N LEU A 252 0.52 31.21 6.57
CA LEU A 252 -0.88 30.85 6.34
C LEU A 252 -1.73 32.11 6.50
N THR A 253 -2.12 32.74 5.40
CA THR A 253 -2.86 33.99 5.38
C THR A 253 -4.37 33.80 5.45
N ALA A 254 -4.86 32.71 4.90
CA ALA A 254 -6.26 32.27 4.97
C ALA A 254 -6.34 30.75 4.95
N LEU A 255 -7.25 30.19 5.75
CA LEU A 255 -7.52 28.75 5.76
C LEU A 255 -9.04 28.53 5.61
N ILE A 256 -9.39 27.81 4.57
CA ILE A 256 -10.73 27.25 4.36
C ILE A 256 -10.69 25.81 4.84
N GLY A 257 -11.45 25.48 5.86
CA GLY A 257 -11.56 24.12 6.37
C GLY A 257 -12.32 23.17 5.43
N GLY A 258 -12.53 21.93 5.90
CA GLY A 258 -13.38 20.96 5.23
C GLY A 258 -14.83 21.38 5.13
N PRO A 259 -15.73 20.51 4.59
CA PRO A 259 -17.15 20.81 4.44
C PRO A 259 -17.80 21.23 5.79
N GLY A 260 -18.46 22.36 5.80
CA GLY A 260 -19.11 22.92 6.99
C GLY A 260 -18.23 23.78 7.89
N GLN A 261 -16.94 23.88 7.62
CA GLN A 261 -16.03 24.78 8.32
C GLN A 261 -15.89 26.13 7.60
N GLY A 262 -15.77 27.17 8.36
CA GLY A 262 -15.62 28.54 7.83
C GLY A 262 -14.20 28.84 7.34
N THR A 263 -14.02 30.07 6.83
CA THR A 263 -12.70 30.62 6.51
C THR A 263 -12.13 31.33 7.73
N THR A 264 -10.88 31.06 8.05
CA THR A 264 -10.12 31.75 9.08
C THR A 264 -8.92 32.47 8.47
N SER A 265 -8.34 33.43 9.19
CA SER A 265 -7.12 34.15 8.77
C SER A 265 -6.08 34.07 9.90
N PRO A 266 -5.44 32.90 10.06
CA PRO A 266 -4.61 32.62 11.23
C PRO A 266 -3.32 33.43 11.28
N ASN A 267 -2.77 33.83 10.13
CA ASN A 267 -1.52 34.56 9.98
C ASN A 267 -0.35 33.91 10.77
N ILE A 268 -0.21 32.60 10.62
CA ILE A 268 0.82 31.79 11.30
C ILE A 268 1.85 31.26 10.30
N PRO A 269 3.10 30.98 10.75
CA PRO A 269 4.12 30.38 9.88
C PRO A 269 3.70 29.00 9.34
N ILE A 270 4.04 28.74 8.08
CA ILE A 270 3.97 27.41 7.47
C ILE A 270 5.37 26.80 7.46
N PRO A 271 5.67 25.80 8.29
CA PRO A 271 7.00 25.19 8.36
C PRO A 271 7.34 24.44 7.08
N MET A 272 8.62 24.22 6.85
CA MET A 272 9.09 23.24 5.86
C MET A 272 8.60 21.85 6.28
N GLY A 273 8.17 21.07 5.28
CA GLY A 273 7.55 19.75 5.48
C GLY A 273 6.02 19.77 5.43
N ALA A 274 5.40 20.97 5.38
CA ALA A 274 3.95 21.09 5.26
C ALA A 274 3.41 20.81 3.84
N PHE A 275 4.28 20.82 2.84
CA PHE A 275 3.91 20.57 1.45
C PHE A 275 4.71 19.42 0.86
N THR A 276 4.08 18.65 -0.03
CA THR A 276 4.77 17.61 -0.83
C THR A 276 6.03 18.16 -1.50
N GLN A 277 5.96 19.37 -2.04
CA GLN A 277 7.05 20.04 -2.74
C GLN A 277 8.22 20.46 -1.82
N ASP A 278 8.06 20.40 -0.51
CA ASP A 278 9.14 20.68 0.44
C ASP A 278 10.19 19.55 0.50
N PHE A 279 9.85 18.40 -0.04
CA PHE A 279 10.71 17.22 -0.06
C PHE A 279 11.38 17.02 -1.41
N GLU A 280 12.54 16.39 -1.39
CA GLU A 280 13.27 15.95 -2.57
C GLU A 280 13.71 14.49 -2.43
N TYR A 281 13.59 13.75 -3.53
CA TYR A 281 14.12 12.40 -3.63
C TYR A 281 15.61 12.43 -3.90
N ILE A 282 16.39 11.64 -3.15
CA ILE A 282 17.83 11.47 -3.33
C ILE A 282 18.12 9.97 -3.46
N SER A 283 18.47 9.53 -4.62
CA SER A 283 18.80 8.11 -4.87
C SER A 283 19.87 7.61 -3.91
N GLY A 284 19.58 6.51 -3.19
CA GLY A 284 20.50 5.87 -2.25
C GLY A 284 20.65 6.60 -0.90
N LEU A 285 19.77 7.54 -0.57
CA LEU A 285 19.75 8.19 0.76
C LEU A 285 19.22 7.22 1.83
N GLY A 286 18.21 6.45 1.50
CA GLY A 286 17.58 5.42 2.31
C GLY A 286 17.59 4.07 1.60
N ASP A 287 16.68 3.20 1.98
CA ASP A 287 16.57 1.81 1.53
C ASP A 287 15.64 1.66 0.31
N LEU A 288 14.83 2.69 0.03
CA LEU A 288 13.71 2.64 -0.89
C LEU A 288 13.93 3.57 -2.09
N ASP A 289 13.30 3.24 -3.21
CA ASP A 289 13.33 4.07 -4.41
C ASP A 289 12.35 5.25 -4.33
N GLN A 290 12.20 5.99 -5.44
CA GLN A 290 11.32 7.17 -5.49
C GLN A 290 9.83 6.85 -5.29
N CYS A 291 9.41 5.60 -5.55
CA CYS A 291 8.05 5.14 -5.31
C CYS A 291 7.89 4.47 -3.93
N ASN A 292 8.82 4.72 -3.02
CA ASN A 292 8.83 4.15 -1.67
C ASN A 292 8.73 2.61 -1.67
N GLY A 293 9.40 1.98 -2.62
CA GLY A 293 9.48 0.55 -2.76
C GLY A 293 10.90 0.06 -3.06
N ARG A 294 11.07 -1.24 -3.13
CA ARG A 294 12.32 -1.88 -3.56
C ARG A 294 12.07 -3.30 -4.02
N PHE A 295 13.00 -3.86 -4.76
CA PHE A 295 13.05 -5.30 -5.01
C PHE A 295 13.71 -6.03 -3.85
N GLY A 296 13.17 -7.19 -3.45
CA GLY A 296 13.78 -8.04 -2.43
C GLY A 296 12.93 -9.23 -2.05
N VAL A 297 13.49 -10.10 -1.20
CA VAL A 297 12.77 -11.25 -0.65
C VAL A 297 11.83 -10.83 0.46
N THR A 298 10.72 -11.54 0.60
CA THR A 298 9.73 -11.34 1.65
C THR A 298 9.28 -12.70 2.19
N PRO A 299 8.56 -12.77 3.33
CA PRO A 299 8.04 -14.02 3.82
C PRO A 299 7.16 -14.76 2.79
N GLU A 300 6.35 -14.02 2.02
CA GLU A 300 5.45 -14.58 1.01
C GLU A 300 6.13 -14.79 -0.35
N PHE A 301 7.23 -14.10 -0.62
CA PHE A 301 7.96 -14.15 -1.89
C PHE A 301 9.46 -14.42 -1.65
N PRO A 302 9.84 -15.65 -1.33
CA PRO A 302 11.23 -15.98 -1.01
C PRO A 302 12.19 -15.89 -2.21
N GLU A 303 11.68 -15.92 -3.44
CA GLU A 303 12.47 -15.71 -4.66
C GLU A 303 12.65 -14.22 -5.01
N GLY A 304 12.01 -13.34 -4.25
CA GLY A 304 12.04 -11.90 -4.46
C GLY A 304 10.93 -11.38 -5.35
N ILE A 305 10.46 -10.18 -5.00
CA ILE A 305 9.46 -9.41 -5.75
C ILE A 305 9.74 -7.92 -5.52
N TYR A 306 9.24 -7.06 -6.40
CA TYR A 306 9.12 -5.64 -6.06
C TYR A 306 7.98 -5.44 -5.07
N TYR A 307 8.16 -4.60 -4.06
CA TYR A 307 7.15 -4.29 -3.08
C TYR A 307 7.24 -2.84 -2.60
N TYR A 308 6.09 -2.30 -2.24
CA TYR A 308 5.98 -0.98 -1.61
C TYR A 308 6.06 -1.09 -0.10
N VAL A 309 6.49 -0.01 0.55
CA VAL A 309 6.59 0.04 2.01
C VAL A 309 5.85 1.27 2.53
N VAL A 310 4.98 1.07 3.51
CA VAL A 310 4.47 2.15 4.35
C VAL A 310 5.55 2.50 5.37
N THR A 311 5.97 3.76 5.43
CA THR A 311 7.10 4.23 6.25
C THR A 311 6.67 5.25 7.29
N ASP A 312 7.49 5.39 8.36
CA ASP A 312 7.25 6.37 9.43
C ASP A 312 7.50 7.82 8.96
N ASP A 313 8.42 7.99 8.00
CA ASP A 313 8.81 9.27 7.43
C ASP A 313 8.21 9.47 6.05
N PHE A 314 8.18 10.76 5.58
CA PHE A 314 7.74 11.12 4.23
C PHE A 314 8.46 10.26 3.16
N PRO A 315 7.74 9.72 2.18
CA PRO A 315 6.38 10.04 1.73
C PRO A 315 5.26 9.31 2.50
N PHE A 316 5.53 8.62 3.60
CA PHE A 316 4.64 7.80 4.41
C PHE A 316 4.08 6.60 3.65
N PHE A 317 3.65 6.79 2.43
CA PHE A 317 3.29 5.76 1.46
C PHE A 317 3.63 6.22 0.04
N THR A 318 3.62 5.29 -0.91
CA THR A 318 4.01 5.59 -2.30
C THR A 318 3.22 6.74 -2.92
N ARG A 319 3.90 7.52 -3.77
CA ARG A 319 3.32 8.60 -4.58
C ARG A 319 3.36 8.27 -6.08
N CYS A 320 3.86 7.08 -6.43
CA CYS A 320 3.88 6.57 -7.79
C CYS A 320 3.81 5.05 -7.79
N LEU A 321 3.43 4.47 -8.92
CA LEU A 321 3.41 3.03 -9.13
C LEU A 321 4.52 2.62 -10.10
N LYS A 322 5.12 1.46 -9.85
CA LYS A 322 6.20 0.88 -10.66
C LYS A 322 5.71 -0.16 -11.64
N GLY A 323 4.50 -0.66 -11.44
CA GLY A 323 3.87 -1.63 -12.31
C GLY A 323 2.90 -1.00 -13.31
N GLU A 324 2.53 -1.76 -14.32
CA GLU A 324 1.42 -1.44 -15.22
C GLU A 324 0.08 -1.52 -14.46
N ILE A 325 -0.88 -0.62 -14.82
CA ILE A 325 -2.22 -0.58 -14.23
C ILE A 325 -3.23 -1.03 -15.29
#